data_735261e871d7880053f121b236c0c835
#
_entry.id   735261e871d7880053f121b236c0c835
#
_cell.length_a   1.000
_cell.length_b   1.000
_cell.length_c   1.000
_cell.angle_alpha   90.00
_cell.angle_beta   90.00
_cell.angle_gamma   90.00
#
_symmetry.space_group_name_H-M   'P 1'
#
loop_
_entity.id
_entity.type
_entity.pdbx_description
1 polymer ?
#
loop_
_entity_poly.entity_id
_entity_poly.type
_entity_poly.pdbx_seq_one_letter_code
_entity_poly.pdbx_strand_id
1 'polypeptide(L)'
;MGHLLRRTDLPHRQIVNEKGWVSHDLNEIYRNTVQTVKTLVAESGVAPETIAGIGISNQRETTAIWDKATGKPLEEAIVWQCGRASGIAQEIAEQGHAEEIREATGLQLSAYFPAAKMAWLLRNGGEERQKRAADGELCLGTIDSWLVYKLTGDHAFKTDFSNASRTQLFNLKTLAWDEKICEMFGIPVCALARVCDSDAVYGTTTMEGLFSEPVPICGVLGDSHAALFGQGCLKPGMIKATYGTGSSLMMNIGDKPIQSSHGVVTSLAWGRGGKVDYVLEGNLNYTGAVITWLKDDLKLISSAKETEGLAGEANPADRTYLVPAFTGLGAPYWDEKATASISGITRTTGTVSYTHLRAHETSQDL
;
A
#
# COMPACT_ATOMS: atom_id res chain seq x y z
N MET A 1 24.04 -6.66 -9.98
CA MET A 1 22.59 -6.74 -10.29
C MET A 1 22.19 -8.20 -10.31
N GLY A 2 21.07 -8.55 -9.67
CA GLY A 2 20.52 -9.89 -9.76
C GLY A 2 19.86 -10.15 -11.12
N HIS A 3 19.82 -11.41 -11.55
CA HIS A 3 19.07 -11.82 -12.72
C HIS A 3 17.75 -12.46 -12.29
N LEU A 4 16.63 -12.05 -12.91
CA LEU A 4 15.35 -12.71 -12.75
C LEU A 4 15.38 -14.07 -13.47
N LEU A 5 15.37 -15.17 -12.71
CA LEU A 5 15.39 -16.53 -13.27
C LEU A 5 13.99 -16.97 -13.70
N ARG A 6 13.00 -16.74 -12.86
CA ARG A 6 11.61 -17.14 -13.10
C ARG A 6 10.64 -16.21 -12.38
N ARG A 7 9.45 -16.11 -12.92
CA ARG A 7 8.28 -15.44 -12.28
C ARG A 7 7.08 -16.36 -12.36
N THR A 8 6.31 -16.38 -11.27
CA THR A 8 5.01 -17.05 -11.17
C THR A 8 4.06 -16.16 -10.39
N ASP A 9 2.80 -16.13 -10.75
CA ASP A 9 1.77 -15.34 -10.09
C ASP A 9 0.44 -16.11 -10.02
N LEU A 10 -0.31 -15.87 -8.97
CA LEU A 10 -1.69 -16.29 -8.79
C LEU A 10 -2.54 -15.09 -8.38
N PRO A 11 -3.67 -14.84 -9.05
CA PRO A 11 -4.58 -13.79 -8.61
C PRO A 11 -5.26 -14.20 -7.32
N HIS A 12 -5.63 -13.22 -6.50
CA HIS A 12 -6.55 -13.40 -5.39
C HIS A 12 -7.79 -12.53 -5.61
N ARG A 13 -8.89 -12.99 -5.04
CA ARG A 13 -10.19 -12.35 -5.25
C ARG A 13 -10.26 -11.02 -4.51
N GLN A 14 -10.69 -9.97 -5.21
CA GLN A 14 -11.15 -8.74 -4.60
C GLN A 14 -12.64 -8.87 -4.28
N ILE A 15 -12.99 -8.74 -3.01
CA ILE A 15 -14.37 -8.85 -2.53
C ILE A 15 -14.93 -7.43 -2.44
N VAL A 16 -15.96 -7.16 -3.24
CA VAL A 16 -16.66 -5.86 -3.22
C VAL A 16 -18.11 -6.12 -2.87
N ASN A 17 -18.60 -5.45 -1.81
CA ASN A 17 -20.00 -5.58 -1.40
C ASN A 17 -20.88 -4.45 -1.98
N GLU A 18 -22.18 -4.50 -1.74
CA GLU A 18 -23.16 -3.53 -2.22
C GLU A 18 -22.91 -2.09 -1.76
N LYS A 19 -22.14 -1.90 -0.66
CA LYS A 19 -21.72 -0.58 -0.17
C LYS A 19 -20.45 -0.08 -0.83
N GLY A 20 -19.89 -0.81 -1.79
CA GLY A 20 -18.59 -0.50 -2.41
C GLY A 20 -17.39 -0.74 -1.49
N TRP A 21 -17.55 -1.48 -0.39
CA TRP A 21 -16.45 -1.83 0.48
C TRP A 21 -15.60 -2.92 -0.16
N VAL A 22 -14.30 -2.75 -0.06
CA VAL A 22 -13.32 -3.62 -0.70
C VAL A 22 -12.55 -4.39 0.36
N SER A 23 -12.51 -5.71 0.22
CA SER A 23 -11.86 -6.63 1.16
C SER A 23 -11.08 -7.71 0.42
N HIS A 24 -10.13 -8.34 1.13
CA HIS A 24 -9.43 -9.55 0.71
C HIS A 24 -9.54 -10.64 1.78
N ASP A 25 -9.63 -11.91 1.34
CA ASP A 25 -9.52 -13.08 2.23
C ASP A 25 -8.04 -13.32 2.57
N LEU A 26 -7.69 -13.13 3.85
CA LEU A 26 -6.33 -13.33 4.36
C LEU A 26 -5.82 -14.77 4.17
N ASN A 27 -6.70 -15.76 4.29
CA ASN A 27 -6.33 -17.15 4.09
C ASN A 27 -6.09 -17.47 2.61
N GLU A 28 -6.82 -16.83 1.70
CA GLU A 28 -6.56 -16.92 0.27
C GLU A 28 -5.20 -16.34 -0.08
N ILE A 29 -4.88 -15.13 0.43
CA ILE A 29 -3.54 -14.52 0.25
C ILE A 29 -2.44 -15.46 0.72
N TYR A 30 -2.58 -16.03 1.90
CA TYR A 30 -1.60 -16.98 2.45
C TYR A 30 -1.44 -18.22 1.57
N ARG A 31 -2.56 -18.89 1.23
CA ARG A 31 -2.54 -20.10 0.38
C ARG A 31 -1.92 -19.81 -0.99
N ASN A 32 -2.31 -18.71 -1.62
CA ASN A 32 -1.76 -18.32 -2.93
C ASN A 32 -0.27 -18.01 -2.84
N THR A 33 0.20 -17.36 -1.76
CA THR A 33 1.63 -17.12 -1.53
C THR A 33 2.40 -18.45 -1.46
N VAL A 34 1.95 -19.39 -0.64
CA VAL A 34 2.59 -20.71 -0.52
C VAL A 34 2.57 -21.46 -1.85
N GLN A 35 1.42 -21.48 -2.53
CA GLN A 35 1.27 -22.18 -3.81
C GLN A 35 2.15 -21.56 -4.90
N THR A 36 2.23 -20.23 -4.96
CA THR A 36 3.09 -19.50 -5.91
C THR A 36 4.55 -19.87 -5.70
N VAL A 37 5.02 -19.91 -4.46
CA VAL A 37 6.41 -20.30 -4.15
C VAL A 37 6.66 -21.76 -4.51
N LYS A 38 5.74 -22.69 -4.18
CA LYS A 38 5.86 -24.10 -4.56
C LYS A 38 5.97 -24.29 -6.07
N THR A 39 5.09 -23.62 -6.83
CA THR A 39 5.11 -23.64 -8.30
C THR A 39 6.41 -23.02 -8.85
N LEU A 40 6.82 -21.88 -8.32
CA LEU A 40 8.05 -21.19 -8.73
C LEU A 40 9.28 -22.09 -8.58
N VAL A 41 9.43 -22.74 -7.43
CA VAL A 41 10.57 -23.64 -7.17
C VAL A 41 10.52 -24.84 -8.12
N ALA A 42 9.37 -25.48 -8.27
CA ALA A 42 9.20 -26.61 -9.18
C ALA A 42 9.52 -26.29 -10.65
N GLU A 43 9.16 -25.09 -11.11
CA GLU A 43 9.37 -24.67 -12.51
C GLU A 43 10.72 -24.00 -12.79
N SER A 44 11.40 -23.54 -11.74
CA SER A 44 12.68 -22.81 -11.91
C SER A 44 13.87 -23.71 -12.20
N GLY A 45 13.80 -24.99 -11.86
CA GLY A 45 14.92 -25.92 -11.90
C GLY A 45 15.95 -25.66 -10.78
N VAL A 46 15.67 -24.74 -9.85
CA VAL A 46 16.54 -24.44 -8.70
C VAL A 46 16.29 -25.49 -7.61
N ALA A 47 17.35 -26.08 -7.10
CA ALA A 47 17.26 -27.03 -5.99
C ALA A 47 16.83 -26.28 -4.70
N PRO A 48 15.74 -26.71 -4.01
CA PRO A 48 15.21 -26.01 -2.84
C PRO A 48 16.24 -25.73 -1.74
N GLU A 49 17.17 -26.63 -1.54
CA GLU A 49 18.26 -26.54 -0.53
C GLU A 49 19.29 -25.45 -0.85
N THR A 50 19.27 -24.89 -2.05
CA THR A 50 20.15 -23.78 -2.44
C THR A 50 19.53 -22.41 -2.21
N ILE A 51 18.26 -22.35 -1.78
CA ILE A 51 17.56 -21.10 -1.50
C ILE A 51 18.03 -20.55 -0.15
N ALA A 52 18.74 -19.43 -0.20
CA ALA A 52 19.38 -18.83 0.95
C ALA A 52 18.47 -17.93 1.79
N GLY A 53 17.36 -17.44 1.24
CA GLY A 53 16.45 -16.53 1.94
C GLY A 53 15.25 -16.10 1.11
N ILE A 54 14.28 -15.52 1.81
CA ILE A 54 13.02 -15.02 1.25
C ILE A 54 12.88 -13.55 1.59
N GLY A 55 12.51 -12.73 0.59
CA GLY A 55 12.08 -11.37 0.78
C GLY A 55 10.57 -11.23 0.54
N ILE A 56 9.90 -10.41 1.34
CA ILE A 56 8.49 -10.07 1.20
C ILE A 56 8.36 -8.63 0.70
N SER A 57 7.62 -8.46 -0.39
CA SER A 57 7.15 -7.16 -0.86
C SER A 57 5.62 -7.21 -0.89
N ASN A 58 4.96 -6.29 -0.22
CA ASN A 58 3.51 -6.35 -0.01
C ASN A 58 2.80 -5.05 -0.42
N GLN A 59 1.54 -5.18 -0.81
CA GLN A 59 0.65 -4.01 -0.89
C GLN A 59 0.54 -3.37 0.50
N ARG A 60 0.79 -2.06 0.57
CA ARG A 60 0.76 -1.29 1.82
C ARG A 60 -0.68 -1.00 2.27
N GLU A 61 -0.85 -0.51 3.47
CA GLU A 61 -2.07 0.06 4.06
C GLU A 61 -3.27 -0.90 4.15
N THR A 62 -3.23 -2.08 3.52
CA THR A 62 -4.27 -3.11 3.68
C THR A 62 -4.18 -3.69 5.07
N THR A 63 -5.30 -3.61 5.80
CA THR A 63 -5.35 -3.79 7.26
C THR A 63 -6.02 -5.10 7.64
N ALA A 64 -5.40 -5.83 8.53
CA ALA A 64 -5.81 -7.15 8.98
C ALA A 64 -5.97 -7.24 10.50
N ILE A 65 -6.86 -8.13 10.97
CA ILE A 65 -7.03 -8.51 12.38
C ILE A 65 -7.14 -10.03 12.51
N TRP A 66 -6.41 -10.61 13.45
CA TRP A 66 -6.49 -12.05 13.73
C TRP A 66 -6.23 -12.38 15.20
N ASP A 67 -6.69 -13.54 15.59
CA ASP A 67 -6.44 -14.10 16.91
C ASP A 67 -4.98 -14.54 17.05
N LYS A 68 -4.29 -14.05 18.08
CA LYS A 68 -2.84 -14.24 18.26
C LYS A 68 -2.47 -15.68 18.61
N ALA A 69 -3.34 -16.42 19.27
CA ALA A 69 -3.03 -17.79 19.68
C ALA A 69 -3.25 -18.79 18.54
N THR A 70 -4.28 -18.56 17.71
CA THR A 70 -4.70 -19.51 16.67
C THR A 70 -4.30 -19.09 15.25
N GLY A 71 -3.94 -17.83 15.05
CA GLY A 71 -3.71 -17.26 13.73
C GLY A 71 -4.97 -17.25 12.84
N LYS A 72 -6.17 -17.29 13.45
CA LYS A 72 -7.42 -17.24 12.71
C LYS A 72 -7.84 -15.80 12.45
N PRO A 73 -8.03 -15.38 11.18
CA PRO A 73 -8.61 -14.09 10.87
C PRO A 73 -9.98 -13.91 11.52
N LEU A 74 -10.23 -12.74 12.09
CA LEU A 74 -11.54 -12.39 12.67
C LEU A 74 -12.43 -11.69 11.66
N GLU A 75 -11.85 -11.06 10.66
CA GLU A 75 -12.52 -10.36 9.57
C GLU A 75 -11.70 -10.51 8.29
N GLU A 76 -12.31 -10.20 7.14
CA GLU A 76 -11.57 -9.97 5.91
C GLU A 76 -10.65 -8.73 6.04
N ALA A 77 -9.50 -8.76 5.38
CA ALA A 77 -8.61 -7.60 5.34
C ALA A 77 -9.29 -6.42 4.64
N ILE A 78 -9.22 -5.24 5.25
CA ILE A 78 -9.73 -4.00 4.64
C ILE A 78 -8.66 -3.46 3.69
N VAL A 79 -8.98 -3.44 2.39
CA VAL A 79 -8.05 -3.00 1.34
C VAL A 79 -7.75 -1.51 1.45
N TRP A 80 -6.54 -1.09 1.06
CA TRP A 80 -6.05 0.29 1.13
C TRP A 80 -7.02 1.32 0.53
N GLN A 81 -7.67 0.98 -0.58
CA GLN A 81 -8.62 1.87 -1.29
C GLN A 81 -10.01 1.94 -0.66
N CYS A 82 -10.30 1.14 0.36
CA CYS A 82 -11.63 1.04 0.95
C CYS A 82 -11.93 2.19 1.91
N GLY A 83 -12.98 2.96 1.63
CA GLY A 83 -13.39 4.14 2.40
C GLY A 83 -14.29 3.83 3.62
N ARG A 84 -14.53 2.55 4.02
CA ARG A 84 -15.48 2.21 5.11
C ARG A 84 -15.17 2.85 6.46
N ALA A 85 -13.92 3.26 6.67
CA ALA A 85 -13.46 3.87 7.91
C ALA A 85 -13.41 5.41 7.86
N SER A 86 -13.91 6.06 6.77
CA SER A 86 -13.87 7.52 6.60
C SER A 86 -14.56 8.28 7.74
N GLY A 87 -15.65 7.73 8.30
CA GLY A 87 -16.33 8.33 9.46
C GLY A 87 -15.44 8.44 10.70
N ILE A 88 -14.54 7.47 10.93
CA ILE A 88 -13.59 7.51 12.05
C ILE A 88 -12.51 8.58 11.80
N ALA A 89 -11.98 8.66 10.57
CA ALA A 89 -11.02 9.71 10.24
C ALA A 89 -11.64 11.11 10.40
N GLN A 90 -12.91 11.28 10.00
CA GLN A 90 -13.64 12.52 10.19
C GLN A 90 -13.86 12.84 11.67
N GLU A 91 -14.26 11.87 12.51
CA GLU A 91 -14.40 12.02 13.95
C GLU A 91 -13.12 12.56 14.60
N ILE A 92 -11.96 11.97 14.26
CA ILE A 92 -10.65 12.39 14.77
C ILE A 92 -10.30 13.81 14.28
N ALA A 93 -10.64 14.14 13.01
CA ALA A 93 -10.42 15.49 12.47
C ALA A 93 -11.29 16.54 13.20
N GLU A 94 -12.55 16.25 13.48
CA GLU A 94 -13.47 17.12 14.21
C GLU A 94 -13.03 17.36 15.67
N GLN A 95 -12.31 16.40 16.26
CA GLN A 95 -11.66 16.55 17.58
C GLN A 95 -10.38 17.43 17.52
N GLY A 96 -9.94 17.85 16.33
CA GLY A 96 -8.81 18.75 16.14
C GLY A 96 -7.43 18.06 16.08
N HIS A 97 -7.36 16.73 15.94
CA HIS A 97 -6.11 15.98 16.00
C HIS A 97 -5.36 15.85 14.67
N ALA A 98 -5.92 16.34 13.55
CA ALA A 98 -5.35 16.14 12.22
C ALA A 98 -3.90 16.64 12.08
N GLU A 99 -3.61 17.83 12.60
CA GLU A 99 -2.26 18.42 12.50
C GLU A 99 -1.25 17.67 13.38
N GLU A 100 -1.63 17.29 14.61
CA GLU A 100 -0.76 16.52 15.50
C GLU A 100 -0.38 15.17 14.88
N ILE A 101 -1.36 14.46 14.26
CA ILE A 101 -1.11 13.21 13.55
C ILE A 101 -0.16 13.45 12.37
N ARG A 102 -0.39 14.49 11.59
CA ARG A 102 0.46 14.84 10.45
C ARG A 102 1.90 15.14 10.89
N GLU A 103 2.08 15.90 11.96
CA GLU A 103 3.40 16.25 12.48
C GLU A 103 4.19 15.06 13.02
N ALA A 104 3.53 14.12 13.67
CA ALA A 104 4.16 12.93 14.23
C ALA A 104 4.44 11.87 13.16
N THR A 105 3.49 11.65 12.25
CA THR A 105 3.53 10.52 11.31
C THR A 105 3.94 10.87 9.88
N GLY A 106 3.97 12.16 9.52
CA GLY A 106 4.22 12.62 8.15
C GLY A 106 3.06 12.42 7.17
N LEU A 107 1.91 11.89 7.66
CA LEU A 107 0.76 11.49 6.85
C LEU A 107 -0.45 12.39 7.10
N GLN A 108 -1.16 12.74 6.04
CA GLN A 108 -2.46 13.41 6.17
C GLN A 108 -3.48 12.46 6.80
N LEU A 109 -4.36 12.99 7.67
CA LEU A 109 -5.42 12.18 8.27
C LEU A 109 -6.42 11.74 7.20
N SER A 110 -6.50 10.44 6.96
CA SER A 110 -7.37 9.85 5.94
C SER A 110 -7.63 8.38 6.23
N ALA A 111 -8.81 7.88 5.84
CA ALA A 111 -9.15 6.47 5.88
C ALA A 111 -8.33 5.61 4.89
N TYR A 112 -7.54 6.21 4.01
CA TYR A 112 -6.56 5.51 3.19
C TYR A 112 -5.57 4.71 4.05
N PHE A 113 -5.15 5.27 5.19
CA PHE A 113 -4.17 4.68 6.08
C PHE A 113 -4.79 3.72 7.11
N PRO A 114 -4.01 2.78 7.68
CA PRO A 114 -4.52 1.72 8.56
C PRO A 114 -5.16 2.16 9.87
N ALA A 115 -4.75 3.28 10.49
CA ALA A 115 -5.24 3.66 11.82
C ALA A 115 -6.78 3.66 11.92
N ALA A 116 -7.45 4.37 11.01
CA ALA A 116 -8.92 4.40 10.98
C ALA A 116 -9.53 3.00 10.68
N LYS A 117 -8.88 2.19 9.83
CA LYS A 117 -9.33 0.82 9.51
C LYS A 117 -9.17 -0.13 10.71
N MET A 118 -8.07 -0.02 11.45
CA MET A 118 -7.84 -0.80 12.69
C MET A 118 -8.89 -0.43 13.76
N ALA A 119 -9.14 0.86 13.94
CA ALA A 119 -10.19 1.33 14.85
C ALA A 119 -11.59 0.82 14.42
N TRP A 120 -11.87 0.83 13.11
CA TRP A 120 -13.11 0.27 12.56
C TRP A 120 -13.24 -1.23 12.86
N LEU A 121 -12.18 -2.01 12.65
CA LEU A 121 -12.16 -3.44 12.93
C LEU A 121 -12.42 -3.74 14.42
N LEU A 122 -11.85 -2.95 15.32
CA LEU A 122 -12.09 -3.09 16.75
C LEU A 122 -13.53 -2.72 17.12
N ARG A 123 -14.02 -1.57 16.67
CA ARG A 123 -15.38 -1.08 16.98
C ARG A 123 -16.47 -2.00 16.40
N ASN A 124 -16.27 -2.53 15.19
CA ASN A 124 -17.21 -3.44 14.52
C ASN A 124 -17.36 -4.78 15.26
N GLY A 125 -16.33 -5.23 15.98
CA GLY A 125 -16.37 -6.44 16.79
C GLY A 125 -16.92 -6.27 18.21
N GLY A 126 -17.28 -5.03 18.58
CA GLY A 126 -17.86 -4.71 19.89
C GLY A 126 -16.86 -4.72 21.05
N GLU A 127 -17.37 -4.55 22.26
CA GLU A 127 -16.58 -4.42 23.50
C GLU A 127 -15.69 -5.64 23.78
N GLU A 128 -16.17 -6.84 23.49
CA GLU A 128 -15.38 -8.07 23.69
C GLU A 128 -14.11 -8.06 22.82
N ARG A 129 -14.21 -7.67 21.55
CA ARG A 129 -13.04 -7.57 20.65
C ARG A 129 -12.07 -6.49 21.13
N GLN A 130 -12.57 -5.34 21.56
CA GLN A 130 -11.75 -4.26 22.09
C GLN A 130 -11.00 -4.71 23.35
N LYS A 131 -11.69 -5.40 24.27
CA LYS A 131 -11.08 -5.98 25.47
C LYS A 131 -10.00 -7.00 25.13
N ARG A 132 -10.27 -7.95 24.24
CA ARG A 132 -9.29 -8.94 23.80
C ARG A 132 -8.05 -8.29 23.17
N ALA A 133 -8.23 -7.20 22.41
CA ALA A 133 -7.11 -6.44 21.87
C ALA A 133 -6.29 -5.78 22.99
N ALA A 134 -6.93 -5.18 23.98
CA ALA A 134 -6.28 -4.57 25.15
C ALA A 134 -5.54 -5.62 26.01
N ASP A 135 -6.06 -6.83 26.08
CA ASP A 135 -5.43 -7.97 26.78
C ASP A 135 -4.27 -8.59 25.94
N GLY A 136 -3.99 -8.09 24.74
CA GLY A 136 -2.91 -8.54 23.87
C GLY A 136 -3.17 -9.90 23.20
N GLU A 137 -4.42 -10.33 23.11
CA GLU A 137 -4.86 -11.58 22.48
C GLU A 137 -5.07 -11.47 20.97
N LEU A 138 -5.10 -10.26 20.43
CA LEU A 138 -5.31 -10.01 19.02
C LEU A 138 -4.08 -9.36 18.39
N CYS A 139 -3.91 -9.59 17.11
CA CYS A 139 -2.94 -8.91 16.26
C CYS A 139 -3.67 -7.99 15.29
N LEU A 140 -3.26 -6.72 15.25
CA LEU A 140 -3.63 -5.72 14.26
C LEU A 140 -2.41 -5.40 13.41
N GLY A 141 -2.49 -5.61 12.10
CA GLY A 141 -1.33 -5.44 11.24
C GLY A 141 -1.67 -5.20 9.79
N THR A 142 -0.64 -5.16 8.99
CA THR A 142 -0.67 -5.08 7.54
C THR A 142 -0.33 -6.44 6.91
N ILE A 143 -0.41 -6.56 5.61
CA ILE A 143 -0.26 -7.86 4.90
C ILE A 143 1.12 -8.49 5.15
N ASP A 144 2.18 -7.68 5.27
CA ASP A 144 3.51 -8.17 5.61
C ASP A 144 3.54 -8.88 6.96
N SER A 145 2.98 -8.25 7.99
CA SER A 145 2.95 -8.83 9.34
C SER A 145 2.07 -10.08 9.43
N TRP A 146 0.98 -10.14 8.65
CA TRP A 146 0.18 -11.34 8.47
C TRP A 146 0.99 -12.47 7.82
N LEU A 147 1.69 -12.19 6.71
CA LEU A 147 2.50 -13.19 6.01
C LEU A 147 3.67 -13.66 6.87
N VAL A 148 4.39 -12.76 7.54
CA VAL A 148 5.45 -13.12 8.48
C VAL A 148 4.92 -14.03 9.58
N TYR A 149 3.80 -13.66 10.21
CA TYR A 149 3.16 -14.45 11.25
C TYR A 149 2.77 -15.85 10.76
N LYS A 150 2.19 -15.97 9.57
CA LYS A 150 1.72 -17.25 9.03
C LYS A 150 2.82 -18.15 8.49
N LEU A 151 3.86 -17.56 7.94
CA LEU A 151 4.95 -18.31 7.30
C LEU A 151 5.99 -18.81 8.30
N THR A 152 6.17 -18.11 9.45
CA THR A 152 7.17 -18.46 10.43
C THR A 152 6.67 -19.52 11.41
N GLY A 153 7.56 -20.46 11.78
CA GLY A 153 7.20 -21.56 12.68
C GLY A 153 6.90 -21.13 14.12
N ASP A 154 7.42 -19.96 14.52
CA ASP A 154 7.21 -19.35 15.85
C ASP A 154 6.12 -18.28 15.86
N HIS A 155 5.39 -18.13 14.76
CA HIS A 155 4.36 -17.11 14.60
C HIS A 155 4.85 -15.69 14.92
N ALA A 156 6.01 -15.32 14.38
CA ALA A 156 6.64 -14.03 14.63
C ALA A 156 5.74 -12.87 14.18
N PHE A 157 5.30 -12.04 15.14
CA PHE A 157 4.48 -10.86 14.84
C PHE A 157 5.35 -9.62 14.68
N LYS A 158 5.83 -9.41 13.45
CA LYS A 158 6.79 -8.36 13.09
C LYS A 158 6.34 -7.62 11.83
N THR A 159 6.76 -6.38 11.70
CA THR A 159 6.63 -5.52 10.52
C THR A 159 7.93 -4.74 10.31
N ASP A 160 8.09 -4.09 9.15
CA ASP A 160 9.23 -3.23 8.89
C ASP A 160 8.90 -1.74 9.04
N PHE A 161 9.93 -0.90 9.02
CA PHE A 161 9.78 0.55 9.10
C PHE A 161 8.95 1.13 7.95
N SER A 162 9.06 0.60 6.73
CA SER A 162 8.32 1.12 5.58
C SER A 162 6.81 0.88 5.72
N ASN A 163 6.41 -0.30 6.20
CA ASN A 163 4.99 -0.61 6.47
C ASN A 163 4.48 0.11 7.73
N ALA A 164 5.25 0.09 8.83
CA ALA A 164 4.86 0.74 10.08
C ALA A 164 4.59 2.24 9.89
N SER A 165 5.48 2.95 9.18
CA SER A 165 5.34 4.38 8.93
C SER A 165 4.14 4.75 8.05
N ARG A 166 3.50 3.78 7.41
CA ARG A 166 2.29 3.99 6.60
C ARG A 166 0.99 3.77 7.38
N THR A 167 1.07 3.48 8.67
CA THR A 167 -0.11 3.15 9.49
C THR A 167 -0.86 4.35 10.04
N GLN A 168 -0.26 5.54 10.09
CA GLN A 168 -0.67 6.72 10.89
C GLN A 168 -0.59 6.49 12.42
N LEU A 169 0.10 5.45 12.87
CA LEU A 169 0.29 5.15 14.30
C LEU A 169 1.77 5.23 14.69
N PHE A 170 2.66 5.36 13.72
CA PHE A 170 4.10 5.30 13.91
C PHE A 170 4.73 6.70 13.84
N ASN A 171 5.43 7.09 14.90
CA ASN A 171 6.08 8.39 14.99
C ASN A 171 7.42 8.38 14.27
N LEU A 172 7.57 9.25 13.26
CA LEU A 172 8.77 9.35 12.42
C LEU A 172 10.00 9.90 13.15
N LYS A 173 9.82 10.57 14.30
CA LYS A 173 10.93 11.17 15.07
C LYS A 173 11.44 10.21 16.14
N THR A 174 10.55 9.52 16.84
CA THR A 174 10.90 8.56 17.90
C THR A 174 11.17 7.17 17.38
N LEU A 175 10.76 6.87 16.13
CA LEU A 175 10.84 5.57 15.47
C LEU A 175 10.17 4.46 16.29
N ALA A 176 9.00 4.78 16.84
CA ALA A 176 8.18 3.90 17.67
C ALA A 176 6.69 4.13 17.40
N TRP A 177 5.85 3.19 17.81
CA TRP A 177 4.41 3.41 17.87
C TRP A 177 4.12 4.61 18.78
N ASP A 178 3.31 5.55 18.31
CA ASP A 178 2.92 6.73 19.08
C ASP A 178 1.74 6.39 19.98
N GLU A 179 2.01 6.26 21.29
CA GLU A 179 1.01 5.84 22.27
C GLU A 179 -0.19 6.81 22.31
N LYS A 180 0.06 8.11 22.17
CA LYS A 180 -1.00 9.13 22.19
C LYS A 180 -1.90 9.00 20.95
N ILE A 181 -1.31 8.81 19.77
CA ILE A 181 -2.09 8.60 18.54
C ILE A 181 -2.84 7.26 18.61
N CYS A 182 -2.20 6.20 19.10
CA CYS A 182 -2.87 4.92 19.32
C CYS A 182 -4.11 5.07 20.25
N GLU A 183 -3.99 5.85 21.32
CA GLU A 183 -5.10 6.15 22.22
C GLU A 183 -6.24 6.92 21.53
N MET A 184 -5.93 7.93 20.69
CA MET A 184 -6.94 8.67 19.91
C MET A 184 -7.78 7.76 19.04
N PHE A 185 -7.20 6.72 18.46
CA PHE A 185 -7.90 5.73 17.64
C PHE A 185 -8.48 4.56 18.46
N GLY A 186 -8.20 4.47 19.76
CA GLY A 186 -8.61 3.35 20.62
C GLY A 186 -7.88 2.05 20.26
N ILE A 187 -6.62 2.12 19.84
CA ILE A 187 -5.80 0.98 19.42
C ILE A 187 -4.76 0.67 20.50
N PRO A 188 -4.83 -0.49 21.16
CA PRO A 188 -3.81 -0.90 22.12
C PRO A 188 -2.47 -1.18 21.44
N VAL A 189 -1.38 -0.59 21.91
CA VAL A 189 -0.03 -0.80 21.35
C VAL A 189 0.40 -2.29 21.40
N CYS A 190 -0.04 -3.04 22.42
CA CYS A 190 0.24 -4.47 22.55
C CYS A 190 -0.38 -5.34 21.45
N ALA A 191 -1.36 -4.80 20.70
CA ALA A 191 -1.96 -5.44 19.54
C ALA A 191 -1.21 -5.13 18.22
N LEU A 192 -0.16 -4.28 18.26
CA LEU A 192 0.62 -3.91 17.08
C LEU A 192 1.90 -4.75 16.96
N ALA A 193 2.38 -4.91 15.73
CA ALA A 193 3.56 -5.70 15.42
C ALA A 193 4.86 -5.05 15.97
N ARG A 194 5.83 -5.86 16.32
CA ARG A 194 7.19 -5.38 16.57
C ARG A 194 7.81 -4.85 15.29
N VAL A 195 8.28 -3.61 15.30
CA VAL A 195 8.96 -2.99 14.15
C VAL A 195 10.43 -3.41 14.14
N CYS A 196 10.92 -3.78 12.96
CA CYS A 196 12.29 -4.25 12.73
C CYS A 196 12.89 -3.51 11.52
N ASP A 197 14.22 -3.57 11.39
CA ASP A 197 14.90 -3.16 10.15
C ASP A 197 14.35 -3.95 8.96
N SER A 198 14.28 -3.33 7.79
CA SER A 198 13.72 -3.96 6.58
C SER A 198 14.55 -5.16 6.10
N ASP A 199 15.87 -5.21 6.45
CA ASP A 199 16.78 -6.32 6.17
C ASP A 199 17.02 -7.24 7.40
N ALA A 200 16.16 -7.17 8.41
CA ALA A 200 16.25 -8.06 9.57
C ALA A 200 15.80 -9.49 9.23
N VAL A 201 16.19 -10.43 10.08
CA VAL A 201 15.62 -11.79 10.06
C VAL A 201 14.29 -11.76 10.82
N TYR A 202 13.20 -11.94 10.09
CA TYR A 202 11.83 -11.92 10.63
C TYR A 202 11.45 -13.24 11.31
N GLY A 203 12.08 -14.33 10.92
CA GLY A 203 11.89 -15.70 11.35
C GLY A 203 12.29 -16.65 10.24
N THR A 204 11.98 -17.93 10.39
CA THR A 204 12.29 -18.97 9.41
C THR A 204 11.03 -19.72 8.99
N THR A 205 11.02 -20.25 7.78
CA THR A 205 9.91 -20.99 7.23
C THR A 205 10.36 -22.24 6.48
N THR A 206 9.59 -23.33 6.61
CA THR A 206 9.69 -24.49 5.72
C THR A 206 8.78 -24.38 4.50
N MET A 207 8.02 -23.29 4.37
CA MET A 207 7.01 -23.09 3.33
C MET A 207 6.07 -24.30 3.18
N GLU A 208 5.49 -24.72 4.32
CA GLU A 208 4.65 -25.94 4.43
C GLU A 208 5.35 -27.20 3.92
N GLY A 209 6.60 -27.41 4.30
CA GLY A 209 7.38 -28.60 3.97
C GLY A 209 8.00 -28.60 2.57
N LEU A 210 7.96 -27.47 1.85
CA LEU A 210 8.70 -27.34 0.58
C LEU A 210 10.22 -27.38 0.83
N PHE A 211 10.69 -26.76 1.91
CA PHE A 211 12.08 -26.75 2.31
C PHE A 211 12.33 -27.79 3.40
N SER A 212 13.32 -28.65 3.20
CA SER A 212 13.75 -29.65 4.20
C SER A 212 14.36 -28.98 5.45
N GLU A 213 15.08 -27.89 5.26
CA GLU A 213 15.61 -27.03 6.32
C GLU A 213 14.92 -25.66 6.29
N PRO A 214 14.67 -25.04 7.47
CA PRO A 214 14.01 -23.75 7.53
C PRO A 214 14.83 -22.65 6.86
N VAL A 215 14.22 -21.92 5.91
CA VAL A 215 14.80 -20.79 5.19
C VAL A 215 14.43 -19.47 5.88
N PRO A 216 15.38 -18.53 6.09
CA PRO A 216 15.07 -17.26 6.72
C PRO A 216 14.24 -16.33 5.83
N ILE A 217 13.26 -15.63 6.44
CA ILE A 217 12.65 -14.45 5.87
C ILE A 217 13.54 -13.27 6.29
N CYS A 218 14.32 -12.74 5.35
CA CYS A 218 15.41 -11.80 5.60
C CYS A 218 15.22 -10.43 4.94
N GLY A 219 14.02 -10.11 4.51
CA GLY A 219 13.66 -8.80 3.97
C GLY A 219 12.15 -8.60 3.92
N VAL A 220 11.70 -7.45 4.38
CA VAL A 220 10.30 -7.02 4.27
C VAL A 220 10.27 -5.55 3.89
N LEU A 221 9.53 -5.22 2.85
CA LEU A 221 9.31 -3.84 2.36
C LEU A 221 7.90 -3.70 1.79
N GLY A 222 7.29 -2.55 2.00
CA GLY A 222 6.13 -2.16 1.23
C GLY A 222 6.46 -2.08 -0.27
N ASP A 223 5.53 -2.43 -1.14
CA ASP A 223 5.73 -2.60 -2.59
C ASP A 223 6.41 -1.40 -3.28
N SER A 224 5.92 -0.20 -3.01
CA SER A 224 6.50 1.02 -3.58
C SER A 224 7.89 1.33 -3.01
N HIS A 225 8.14 0.98 -1.74
CA HIS A 225 9.46 1.11 -1.10
C HIS A 225 10.44 0.07 -1.64
N ALA A 226 9.98 -1.17 -1.85
CA ALA A 226 10.75 -2.22 -2.50
C ALA A 226 11.14 -1.82 -3.93
N ALA A 227 10.23 -1.19 -4.68
CA ALA A 227 10.51 -0.65 -6.00
C ALA A 227 11.55 0.49 -5.96
N LEU A 228 11.45 1.41 -4.98
CA LEU A 228 12.43 2.48 -4.78
C LEU A 228 13.83 1.90 -4.53
N PHE A 229 13.92 0.91 -3.64
CA PHE A 229 15.17 0.20 -3.34
C PHE A 229 15.69 -0.58 -4.55
N GLY A 230 14.82 -1.36 -5.20
CA GLY A 230 15.16 -2.21 -6.34
C GLY A 230 15.62 -1.45 -7.58
N GLN A 231 15.13 -0.22 -7.78
CA GLN A 231 15.59 0.70 -8.83
C GLN A 231 16.88 1.43 -8.46
N GLY A 232 17.45 1.16 -7.28
CA GLY A 232 18.72 1.75 -6.86
C GLY A 232 18.62 3.19 -6.40
N CYS A 233 17.44 3.67 -6.01
CA CYS A 233 17.22 5.03 -5.49
C CYS A 233 17.72 5.17 -4.05
N LEU A 234 19.01 4.89 -3.83
CA LEU A 234 19.66 4.77 -2.53
C LEU A 234 20.26 6.08 -2.00
N LYS A 235 20.17 7.17 -2.75
CA LYS A 235 20.73 8.46 -2.37
C LYS A 235 19.65 9.53 -2.35
N PRO A 236 19.77 10.54 -1.47
CA PRO A 236 18.87 11.69 -1.47
C PRO A 236 18.75 12.34 -2.85
N GLY A 237 17.51 12.70 -3.23
CA GLY A 237 17.16 13.27 -4.52
C GLY A 237 16.89 12.26 -5.63
N MET A 238 17.17 10.97 -5.44
CA MET A 238 16.80 9.94 -6.41
C MET A 238 15.30 9.63 -6.33
N ILE A 239 14.66 9.56 -7.49
CA ILE A 239 13.21 9.40 -7.64
C ILE A 239 12.91 8.10 -8.38
N LYS A 240 11.92 7.36 -7.89
CA LYS A 240 11.26 6.28 -8.60
C LYS A 240 9.85 6.72 -9.00
N ALA A 241 9.45 6.39 -10.20
CA ALA A 241 8.09 6.52 -10.67
C ALA A 241 7.53 5.15 -11.04
N THR A 242 6.35 4.82 -10.51
CA THR A 242 5.59 3.63 -10.88
C THR A 242 4.31 4.06 -11.57
N TYR A 243 4.10 3.57 -12.78
CA TYR A 243 2.90 3.80 -13.56
C TYR A 243 2.09 2.50 -13.65
N GLY A 244 0.86 2.55 -13.22
CA GLY A 244 -0.07 1.42 -13.22
C GLY A 244 -1.51 1.90 -13.29
N THR A 245 -2.42 1.23 -12.61
CA THR A 245 -3.81 1.67 -12.39
C THR A 245 -3.85 3.08 -11.80
N GLY A 246 -3.08 3.31 -10.73
CA GLY A 246 -2.65 4.61 -10.24
C GLY A 246 -1.15 4.78 -10.44
N SER A 247 -0.60 5.93 -10.07
CA SER A 247 0.85 6.18 -10.11
C SER A 247 1.38 6.57 -8.74
N SER A 248 2.61 6.15 -8.44
CA SER A 248 3.32 6.50 -7.22
C SER A 248 4.69 7.05 -7.57
N LEU A 249 4.93 8.30 -7.18
CA LEU A 249 6.24 8.93 -7.27
C LEU A 249 6.84 8.97 -5.87
N MET A 250 8.05 8.43 -5.72
CA MET A 250 8.74 8.42 -4.43
C MET A 250 10.15 8.96 -4.60
N MET A 251 10.54 9.88 -3.72
CA MET A 251 11.88 10.46 -3.69
C MET A 251 12.55 10.13 -2.35
N ASN A 252 13.72 9.47 -2.41
CA ASN A 252 14.58 9.33 -1.24
C ASN A 252 15.04 10.71 -0.77
N ILE A 253 14.87 11.03 0.51
CA ILE A 253 15.27 12.32 1.11
C ILE A 253 16.35 12.17 2.18
N GLY A 254 16.92 10.95 2.32
CA GLY A 254 18.01 10.67 3.27
C GLY A 254 17.54 10.43 4.69
N ASP A 255 18.38 10.73 5.65
CA ASP A 255 18.26 10.36 7.06
C ASP A 255 17.45 11.32 7.95
N LYS A 256 16.81 12.33 7.36
CA LYS A 256 16.00 13.32 8.08
C LYS A 256 14.61 13.46 7.47
N PRO A 257 13.55 13.44 8.30
CA PRO A 257 12.20 13.68 7.80
C PRO A 257 12.04 15.13 7.32
N ILE A 258 11.39 15.28 6.18
CA ILE A 258 10.97 16.59 5.65
C ILE A 258 9.45 16.58 5.59
N GLN A 259 8.80 17.53 6.23
CA GLN A 259 7.35 17.71 6.06
C GLN A 259 7.09 18.64 4.88
N SER A 260 6.33 18.14 3.92
CA SER A 260 5.96 18.91 2.75
C SER A 260 4.86 19.93 3.10
N SER A 261 5.02 21.17 2.61
CA SER A 261 3.96 22.17 2.58
C SER A 261 3.06 22.07 1.34
N HIS A 262 3.32 21.09 0.45
CA HIS A 262 2.67 20.94 -0.86
C HIS A 262 1.83 19.66 -0.96
N GLY A 263 1.42 19.08 0.18
CA GLY A 263 0.47 17.98 0.22
C GLY A 263 1.02 16.59 -0.11
N VAL A 264 2.32 16.42 -0.42
CA VAL A 264 2.93 15.10 -0.47
C VAL A 264 3.23 14.59 0.93
N VAL A 265 3.27 13.27 1.11
CA VAL A 265 3.44 12.66 2.43
C VAL A 265 4.88 12.21 2.66
N THR A 266 5.27 12.16 3.93
CA THR A 266 6.56 11.63 4.36
C THR A 266 6.36 10.29 5.03
N SER A 267 7.23 9.32 4.74
CA SER A 267 7.30 8.04 5.44
C SER A 267 8.75 7.56 5.52
N LEU A 268 8.98 6.41 6.15
CA LEU A 268 10.29 5.77 6.16
C LEU A 268 10.48 4.96 4.88
N ALA A 269 11.58 5.18 4.18
CA ALA A 269 11.93 4.42 3.00
C ALA A 269 12.25 2.96 3.36
N TRP A 270 13.10 2.78 4.37
CA TRP A 270 13.53 1.52 4.97
C TRP A 270 14.28 1.76 6.28
N GLY A 271 14.43 0.72 7.09
CA GLY A 271 15.44 0.60 8.15
C GLY A 271 16.49 -0.41 7.73
N ARG A 272 17.77 -0.09 7.92
CA ARG A 272 18.88 -0.95 7.59
C ARG A 272 20.07 -0.74 8.51
N GLY A 273 20.51 -1.80 9.19
CA GLY A 273 21.66 -1.73 10.10
C GLY A 273 21.50 -0.69 11.19
N GLY A 274 20.30 -0.52 11.75
CA GLY A 274 19.97 0.45 12.78
C GLY A 274 19.89 1.92 12.32
N LYS A 275 19.86 2.15 11.00
CA LYS A 275 19.67 3.48 10.38
C LYS A 275 18.41 3.48 9.53
N VAL A 276 17.76 4.63 9.42
CA VAL A 276 16.59 4.79 8.59
C VAL A 276 16.84 5.85 7.51
N ASP A 277 16.25 5.64 6.33
CA ASP A 277 16.08 6.65 5.32
C ASP A 277 14.60 7.01 5.21
N TYR A 278 14.34 8.24 4.81
CA TYR A 278 13.00 8.78 4.63
C TYR A 278 12.68 8.96 3.14
N VAL A 279 11.40 9.08 2.83
CA VAL A 279 10.89 9.27 1.48
C VAL A 279 9.74 10.28 1.48
N LEU A 280 9.72 11.13 0.45
CA LEU A 280 8.52 11.88 0.06
C LEU A 280 7.76 11.08 -0.98
N GLU A 281 6.44 11.01 -0.84
CA GLU A 281 5.57 10.28 -1.76
C GLU A 281 4.37 11.12 -2.19
N GLY A 282 4.13 11.11 -3.52
CA GLY A 282 2.89 11.57 -4.12
C GLY A 282 2.21 10.41 -4.87
N ASN A 283 0.94 10.17 -4.56
CA ASN A 283 0.13 9.15 -5.22
C ASN A 283 -0.94 9.80 -6.08
N LEU A 284 -1.01 9.38 -7.34
CA LEU A 284 -2.08 9.69 -8.27
C LEU A 284 -3.02 8.48 -8.32
N ASN A 285 -4.25 8.64 -7.85
CA ASN A 285 -5.18 7.51 -7.70
C ASN A 285 -5.58 6.88 -9.05
N TYR A 286 -5.63 7.70 -10.10
CA TYR A 286 -6.09 7.30 -11.43
C TYR A 286 -5.12 7.74 -12.51
N THR A 287 -4.46 6.78 -13.14
CA THR A 287 -3.65 6.95 -14.36
C THR A 287 -4.03 5.89 -15.39
N GLY A 288 -3.53 4.67 -15.31
CA GLY A 288 -3.93 3.57 -16.18
C GLY A 288 -5.42 3.21 -16.09
N ALA A 289 -6.03 3.40 -14.93
CA ALA A 289 -7.46 3.17 -14.75
C ALA A 289 -8.33 4.08 -15.63
N VAL A 290 -7.87 5.28 -15.97
CA VAL A 290 -8.57 6.17 -16.92
C VAL A 290 -8.70 5.51 -18.28
N ILE A 291 -7.66 4.81 -18.75
CA ILE A 291 -7.70 4.11 -20.03
C ILE A 291 -8.64 2.92 -20.00
N THR A 292 -8.64 2.18 -18.90
CA THR A 292 -9.59 1.08 -18.68
C THR A 292 -11.02 1.62 -18.74
N TRP A 293 -11.29 2.74 -18.07
CA TRP A 293 -12.58 3.41 -18.10
C TRP A 293 -12.99 3.89 -19.52
N LEU A 294 -12.06 4.53 -20.27
CA LEU A 294 -12.30 4.92 -21.66
C LEU A 294 -12.64 3.72 -22.55
N LYS A 295 -11.98 2.58 -22.34
CA LYS A 295 -12.16 1.35 -23.11
C LYS A 295 -13.41 0.57 -22.69
N ASP A 296 -13.52 0.26 -21.40
CA ASP A 296 -14.48 -0.74 -20.90
C ASP A 296 -15.84 -0.13 -20.54
N ASP A 297 -15.87 1.10 -20.06
CA ASP A 297 -17.11 1.78 -19.66
C ASP A 297 -17.63 2.71 -20.77
N LEU A 298 -16.81 3.65 -21.26
CA LEU A 298 -17.21 4.60 -22.29
C LEU A 298 -17.16 4.05 -23.71
N LYS A 299 -16.46 2.95 -23.97
CA LYS A 299 -16.30 2.32 -25.29
C LYS A 299 -15.74 3.27 -26.36
N LEU A 300 -14.91 4.25 -25.96
CA LEU A 300 -14.33 5.24 -26.86
C LEU A 300 -13.08 4.73 -27.59
N ILE A 301 -12.44 3.71 -27.07
CA ILE A 301 -11.27 3.03 -27.64
C ILE A 301 -11.45 1.52 -27.54
N SER A 302 -10.82 0.75 -28.42
CA SER A 302 -10.86 -0.72 -28.39
C SER A 302 -9.65 -1.33 -27.67
N SER A 303 -8.54 -0.61 -27.60
CA SER A 303 -7.33 -1.04 -26.88
C SER A 303 -6.53 0.15 -26.33
N ALA A 304 -5.75 -0.11 -25.27
CA ALA A 304 -4.86 0.89 -24.71
C ALA A 304 -3.76 1.35 -25.71
N LYS A 305 -3.40 0.50 -26.69
CA LYS A 305 -2.38 0.82 -27.70
C LYS A 305 -2.80 1.92 -28.67
N GLU A 306 -4.10 2.11 -28.87
CA GLU A 306 -4.63 3.17 -29.74
C GLU A 306 -4.36 4.57 -29.20
N THR A 307 -4.21 4.71 -27.88
CA THR A 307 -4.10 6.03 -27.23
C THR A 307 -2.90 6.82 -27.69
N GLU A 308 -1.76 6.18 -27.99
CA GLU A 308 -0.55 6.85 -28.48
C GLU A 308 -0.79 7.51 -29.86
N GLY A 309 -1.36 6.74 -30.80
CA GLY A 309 -1.71 7.27 -32.13
C GLY A 309 -2.73 8.39 -32.07
N LEU A 310 -3.82 8.20 -31.32
CA LEU A 310 -4.86 9.19 -31.14
C LEU A 310 -4.33 10.47 -30.48
N ALA A 311 -3.46 10.35 -29.47
CA ALA A 311 -2.83 11.50 -28.85
C ALA A 311 -1.96 12.32 -29.81
N GLY A 312 -1.26 11.61 -30.74
CA GLY A 312 -0.48 12.27 -31.80
C GLY A 312 -1.33 13.05 -32.83
N GLU A 313 -2.60 12.67 -33.00
CA GLU A 313 -3.56 13.33 -33.88
C GLU A 313 -4.34 14.48 -33.19
N ALA A 314 -4.14 14.67 -31.88
CA ALA A 314 -4.89 15.66 -31.12
C ALA A 314 -4.59 17.09 -31.56
N ASN A 315 -5.64 17.92 -31.60
CA ASN A 315 -5.48 19.34 -31.87
C ASN A 315 -4.75 20.01 -30.69
N PRO A 316 -3.55 20.59 -30.88
CA PRO A 316 -2.81 21.24 -29.80
C PRO A 316 -3.53 22.43 -29.17
N ALA A 317 -4.55 22.99 -29.84
CA ALA A 317 -5.40 24.07 -29.33
C ALA A 317 -6.59 23.57 -28.50
N ASP A 318 -6.85 22.25 -28.44
CA ASP A 318 -7.91 21.69 -27.62
C ASP A 318 -7.62 21.96 -26.12
N ARG A 319 -8.65 22.37 -25.41
CA ARG A 319 -8.60 22.70 -23.98
C ARG A 319 -9.58 21.84 -23.19
N THR A 320 -9.86 20.64 -23.67
CA THR A 320 -10.63 19.66 -22.92
C THR A 320 -9.74 19.05 -21.84
N TYR A 321 -10.21 19.05 -20.60
CA TYR A 321 -9.47 18.49 -19.45
C TYR A 321 -10.34 17.49 -18.70
N LEU A 322 -9.75 16.36 -18.31
CA LEU A 322 -10.35 15.38 -17.41
C LEU A 322 -9.68 15.45 -16.05
N VAL A 323 -10.47 15.68 -14.99
CA VAL A 323 -10.03 15.47 -13.61
C VAL A 323 -10.53 14.08 -13.18
N PRO A 324 -9.65 13.08 -13.04
CA PRO A 324 -10.08 11.69 -12.82
C PRO A 324 -10.31 11.38 -11.33
N ALA A 325 -11.11 12.21 -10.66
CA ALA A 325 -11.43 12.05 -9.24
C ALA A 325 -12.57 11.05 -9.01
N PHE A 326 -12.49 9.84 -9.57
CA PHE A 326 -13.55 8.82 -9.46
C PHE A 326 -13.81 8.37 -8.02
N THR A 327 -12.80 8.45 -7.14
CA THR A 327 -12.91 8.17 -5.71
C THR A 327 -12.20 9.25 -4.88
N GLY A 328 -12.40 10.51 -5.23
CA GLY A 328 -11.68 11.63 -4.63
C GLY A 328 -10.30 11.88 -5.24
N LEU A 329 -9.63 12.90 -4.74
CA LEU A 329 -8.25 13.27 -5.09
C LEU A 329 -7.32 12.90 -3.93
N GLY A 330 -6.20 12.26 -4.25
CA GLY A 330 -5.08 12.02 -3.34
C GLY A 330 -4.16 13.23 -3.25
N ALA A 331 -2.86 12.98 -3.02
CA ALA A 331 -1.85 14.04 -3.02
C ALA A 331 -1.89 14.86 -4.33
N PRO A 332 -1.72 16.19 -4.28
CA PRO A 332 -1.50 17.00 -3.08
C PRO A 332 -2.79 17.54 -2.43
N TYR A 333 -3.97 17.24 -2.98
CA TYR A 333 -5.24 17.88 -2.62
C TYR A 333 -5.95 17.25 -1.42
N TRP A 334 -5.88 15.93 -1.28
CA TRP A 334 -6.53 15.15 -0.20
C TRP A 334 -8.02 15.45 -0.05
N ASP A 335 -8.72 15.58 -1.18
CA ASP A 335 -10.16 15.84 -1.23
C ASP A 335 -10.93 14.54 -1.54
N GLU A 336 -11.42 13.88 -0.50
CA GLU A 336 -12.20 12.64 -0.60
C GLU A 336 -13.61 12.86 -1.19
N LYS A 337 -14.08 14.12 -1.27
CA LYS A 337 -15.41 14.48 -1.82
C LYS A 337 -15.35 14.91 -3.28
N ALA A 338 -14.17 15.14 -3.81
CA ALA A 338 -14.02 15.49 -5.22
C ALA A 338 -14.59 14.39 -6.12
N THR A 339 -15.23 14.78 -7.20
CA THR A 339 -15.78 13.88 -8.22
C THR A 339 -15.11 14.10 -9.56
N ALA A 340 -15.02 13.05 -10.38
CA ALA A 340 -14.48 13.16 -11.72
C ALA A 340 -15.28 14.17 -12.55
N SER A 341 -14.57 14.97 -13.34
CA SER A 341 -15.20 15.99 -14.21
C SER A 341 -14.45 16.14 -15.51
N ILE A 342 -15.16 16.50 -16.57
CA ILE A 342 -14.59 16.85 -17.86
C ILE A 342 -14.99 18.30 -18.13
N SER A 343 -14.00 19.15 -18.45
CA SER A 343 -14.20 20.56 -18.73
C SER A 343 -13.61 20.94 -20.08
N GLY A 344 -14.00 22.10 -20.61
CA GLY A 344 -13.49 22.60 -21.88
C GLY A 344 -14.04 21.90 -23.14
N ILE A 345 -15.12 21.14 -23.01
CA ILE A 345 -15.77 20.45 -24.15
C ILE A 345 -16.33 21.48 -25.14
N THR A 346 -16.01 21.26 -26.41
CA THR A 346 -16.52 22.04 -27.55
C THR A 346 -17.09 21.10 -28.61
N ARG A 347 -17.65 21.65 -29.68
CA ARG A 347 -18.12 20.82 -30.83
C ARG A 347 -16.99 20.09 -31.56
N THR A 348 -15.73 20.48 -31.34
CA THR A 348 -14.55 19.83 -31.93
C THR A 348 -13.95 18.77 -31.02
N THR A 349 -14.44 18.65 -29.79
CA THR A 349 -14.01 17.61 -28.84
C THR A 349 -14.51 16.26 -29.32
N GLY A 350 -13.60 15.31 -29.47
CA GLY A 350 -13.87 13.93 -29.89
C GLY A 350 -13.01 12.92 -29.14
N THR A 351 -13.02 11.67 -29.58
CA THR A 351 -12.23 10.57 -28.99
C THR A 351 -10.74 10.93 -28.85
N VAL A 352 -10.21 11.62 -29.85
CA VAL A 352 -8.82 12.12 -29.87
C VAL A 352 -8.53 13.05 -28.69
N SER A 353 -9.44 13.97 -28.36
CA SER A 353 -9.28 14.89 -27.24
C SER A 353 -9.18 14.16 -25.90
N TYR A 354 -10.00 13.13 -25.66
CA TYR A 354 -9.99 12.34 -24.43
C TYR A 354 -8.70 11.53 -24.27
N THR A 355 -8.10 11.08 -25.34
CA THR A 355 -6.82 10.32 -25.30
C THR A 355 -5.62 11.24 -25.13
N HIS A 356 -5.67 12.46 -25.71
CA HIS A 356 -4.64 13.48 -25.54
C HIS A 356 -4.50 13.96 -24.08
N LEU A 357 -5.60 14.07 -23.35
CA LEU A 357 -5.62 14.45 -21.94
C LEU A 357 -4.67 13.62 -21.06
N ARG A 358 -4.44 12.37 -21.45
CA ARG A 358 -3.54 11.49 -20.71
C ARG A 358 -2.06 11.62 -21.13
N ALA A 359 -1.81 11.86 -22.42
CA ALA A 359 -0.44 11.91 -22.93
C ALA A 359 0.37 13.05 -22.32
N HIS A 360 -0.28 14.15 -21.93
CA HIS A 360 0.38 15.28 -21.28
C HIS A 360 0.78 15.02 -19.81
N GLU A 361 0.13 14.09 -19.14
CA GLU A 361 0.41 13.85 -17.71
C GLU A 361 1.42 12.73 -17.44
N THR A 362 1.68 11.83 -18.39
CA THR A 362 2.33 10.56 -18.01
C THR A 362 3.39 10.00 -18.93
N SER A 363 3.58 10.43 -20.16
CA SER A 363 4.37 9.65 -21.09
C SER A 363 5.42 10.37 -21.93
N GLN A 364 5.47 11.68 -21.96
CA GLN A 364 6.44 12.40 -22.77
C GLN A 364 7.62 12.99 -22.01
N ASP A 365 7.57 13.02 -20.67
CA ASP A 365 8.61 13.59 -19.82
C ASP A 365 9.41 12.54 -19.02
N LEU A 366 9.42 11.27 -19.48
CA LEU A 366 10.13 10.17 -18.80
C LEU A 366 11.13 9.49 -19.73
#